data_1c5da854c8e64927430aa9d381b6173f
#
_entry.id   1c5da854c8e64927430aa9d381b6173f
#
_cell.length_a   1.000
_cell.length_b   1.000
_cell.length_c   1.000
_cell.angle_alpha   90.00
_cell.angle_beta   90.00
_cell.angle_gamma   90.00
#
_symmetry.space_group_name_H-M   'P 1'
#
loop_
_entity.id
_entity.type
_entity.pdbx_description
1 polymer ?
#
loop_
_entity_poly.entity_id
_entity_poly.type
_entity_poly.pdbx_seq_one_letter_code
_entity_poly.pdbx_strand_id
1 'polypeptide(L)'
;MSDESTENYYRLRASEYEQIYYRNVPERRGEIDDEANFIRHLTADKKVLEIACGTGYWTKIASESAASIVACDISSEMIKMAQRKMYNCPILFCQADLNHLPFADNAFDIMIVGFWFSHHLKQNYQSFFDKIRLPLKQQGLIWLIDNNQPAEGSVNNSHHIDKYGNNYKQRHLDNGQTHIILKNYFTEDELVDIFARRFQLARLVYKKYYWSVLLKTGVL
;
A
#
# COMPACT_ATOMS: atom_id res chain seq x y z
N MET A 1 -11.92 0.31 9.03
CA MET A 1 -12.05 1.73 8.66
C MET A 1 -10.71 2.36 8.95
N SER A 2 -10.09 3.02 7.97
CA SER A 2 -9.04 3.97 8.25
C SER A 2 -9.65 5.05 9.14
N ASP A 3 -8.84 5.65 10.00
CA ASP A 3 -9.26 6.81 10.79
C ASP A 3 -9.56 7.97 9.83
N GLU A 4 -10.73 8.57 9.95
CA GLU A 4 -11.18 9.72 9.14
C GLU A 4 -10.13 10.87 9.13
N SER A 5 -9.39 11.02 10.22
CA SER A 5 -8.26 11.95 10.33
C SER A 5 -7.11 11.58 9.38
N THR A 6 -6.81 10.29 9.23
CA THR A 6 -5.76 9.79 8.34
C THR A 6 -6.14 10.00 6.87
N GLU A 7 -7.39 9.73 6.49
CA GLU A 7 -7.88 9.97 5.13
C GLU A 7 -7.83 11.45 4.76
N ASN A 8 -8.31 12.31 5.67
CA ASN A 8 -8.28 13.76 5.46
C ASN A 8 -6.85 14.31 5.33
N TYR A 9 -5.92 13.82 6.15
CA TYR A 9 -4.51 14.19 6.04
C TYR A 9 -3.93 13.86 4.67
N TYR A 10 -4.13 12.64 4.15
CA TYR A 10 -3.61 12.25 2.85
C TYR A 10 -4.27 13.00 1.69
N ARG A 11 -5.57 13.28 1.80
CA ARG A 11 -6.28 14.13 0.82
C ARG A 11 -5.67 15.53 0.72
N LEU A 12 -5.38 16.16 1.85
CA LEU A 12 -4.77 17.50 1.90
C LEU A 12 -3.31 17.49 1.42
N ARG A 13 -2.61 16.39 1.60
CA ARG A 13 -1.20 16.24 1.23
C ARG A 13 -0.99 15.75 -0.20
N ALA A 14 -2.01 15.52 -0.99
CA ALA A 14 -1.91 14.89 -2.30
C ALA A 14 -0.85 15.53 -3.21
N SER A 15 -0.75 16.87 -3.24
CA SER A 15 0.23 17.60 -4.04
C SER A 15 1.70 17.41 -3.65
N GLU A 16 1.96 17.04 -2.38
CA GLU A 16 3.31 16.85 -1.83
C GLU A 16 3.69 15.36 -1.73
N TYR A 17 2.71 14.47 -1.93
CA TYR A 17 2.84 13.05 -1.59
C TYR A 17 3.97 12.36 -2.38
N GLU A 18 4.17 12.70 -3.63
CA GLU A 18 5.21 12.08 -4.47
C GLU A 18 6.64 12.45 -4.06
N GLN A 19 6.84 13.57 -3.39
CA GLN A 19 8.17 13.96 -2.90
C GLN A 19 8.77 12.91 -1.97
N ILE A 20 7.94 12.06 -1.36
CA ILE A 20 8.39 10.95 -0.49
C ILE A 20 9.24 9.93 -1.25
N TYR A 21 8.89 9.64 -2.50
CA TYR A 21 9.59 8.67 -3.35
C TYR A 21 10.93 9.22 -3.88
N TYR A 22 11.02 10.54 -4.01
CA TYR A 22 12.19 11.22 -4.58
C TYR A 22 13.13 11.81 -3.52
N ARG A 23 12.99 11.44 -2.24
CA ARG A 23 13.91 11.90 -1.19
C ARG A 23 15.34 11.57 -1.57
N ASN A 24 16.21 12.57 -1.43
CA ASN A 24 17.61 12.50 -1.85
C ASN A 24 18.49 11.67 -0.86
N VAL A 25 18.05 10.41 -0.63
CA VAL A 25 18.76 9.40 0.16
C VAL A 25 19.02 8.21 -0.75
N PRO A 26 20.24 8.06 -1.30
CA PRO A 26 20.55 7.06 -2.32
C PRO A 26 20.20 5.63 -1.91
N GLU A 27 20.49 5.25 -0.67
CA GLU A 27 20.19 3.92 -0.14
C GLU A 27 18.66 3.63 -0.15
N ARG A 28 17.87 4.60 0.30
CA ARG A 28 16.41 4.50 0.28
C ARG A 28 15.85 4.36 -1.13
N ARG A 29 16.42 5.11 -2.07
CA ARG A 29 16.06 5.05 -3.48
C ARG A 29 16.39 3.68 -4.06
N GLY A 30 17.57 3.14 -3.77
CA GLY A 30 17.95 1.79 -4.20
C GLY A 30 16.97 0.72 -3.73
N GLU A 31 16.48 0.80 -2.48
CA GLU A 31 15.48 -0.15 -1.99
C GLU A 31 14.15 -0.09 -2.77
N ILE A 32 13.70 1.12 -3.13
CA ILE A 32 12.47 1.31 -3.94
C ILE A 32 12.69 0.84 -5.39
N ASP A 33 13.85 1.11 -5.96
CA ASP A 33 14.17 0.71 -7.34
C ASP A 33 14.23 -0.83 -7.46
N ASP A 34 14.73 -1.53 -6.44
CA ASP A 34 14.70 -2.99 -6.38
C ASP A 34 13.26 -3.53 -6.39
N GLU A 35 12.36 -2.95 -5.59
CA GLU A 35 10.95 -3.34 -5.56
C GLU A 35 10.22 -2.94 -6.84
N ALA A 36 10.57 -1.82 -7.46
CA ALA A 36 10.04 -1.43 -8.76
C ALA A 36 10.41 -2.44 -9.85
N ASN A 37 11.66 -2.91 -9.87
CA ASN A 37 12.10 -3.96 -10.78
C ASN A 37 11.36 -5.28 -10.51
N PHE A 38 11.16 -5.63 -9.25
CA PHE A 38 10.40 -6.82 -8.88
C PHE A 38 8.95 -6.74 -9.38
N ILE A 39 8.28 -5.60 -9.22
CA ILE A 39 6.89 -5.39 -9.69
C ILE A 39 6.78 -5.52 -11.21
N ARG A 40 7.71 -4.97 -11.97
CA ARG A 40 7.72 -5.13 -13.45
C ARG A 40 7.70 -6.60 -13.87
N HIS A 41 8.50 -7.43 -13.22
CA HIS A 41 8.53 -8.87 -13.52
C HIS A 41 7.25 -9.57 -13.02
N LEU A 42 6.78 -9.22 -11.83
CA LEU A 42 5.64 -9.87 -11.21
C LEU A 42 4.33 -9.62 -11.96
N THR A 43 4.17 -8.42 -12.54
CA THR A 43 2.94 -7.99 -13.23
C THR A 43 2.92 -8.29 -14.72
N ALA A 44 4.00 -8.87 -15.27
CA ALA A 44 4.09 -9.15 -16.71
C ALA A 44 2.89 -9.97 -17.21
N ASP A 45 2.16 -9.42 -18.20
CA ASP A 45 0.97 -10.02 -18.82
C ASP A 45 -0.18 -10.32 -17.85
N LYS A 46 -0.23 -9.67 -16.69
CA LYS A 46 -1.25 -9.91 -15.66
C LYS A 46 -2.35 -8.84 -15.68
N LYS A 47 -3.55 -9.25 -15.22
CA LYS A 47 -4.63 -8.35 -14.83
C LYS A 47 -4.41 -7.94 -13.37
N VAL A 48 -4.10 -6.68 -13.16
CA VAL A 48 -3.70 -6.13 -11.86
C VAL A 48 -4.85 -5.36 -11.23
N LEU A 49 -5.07 -5.55 -9.93
CA LEU A 49 -5.86 -4.66 -9.09
C LEU A 49 -4.92 -3.92 -8.15
N GLU A 50 -4.88 -2.62 -8.22
CA GLU A 50 -4.17 -1.78 -7.24
C GLU A 50 -5.18 -1.10 -6.33
N ILE A 51 -5.07 -1.32 -5.02
CA ILE A 51 -5.89 -0.69 -4.01
C ILE A 51 -5.09 0.38 -3.27
N ALA A 52 -5.76 1.49 -2.94
CA ALA A 52 -5.11 2.70 -2.39
C ALA A 52 -3.96 3.18 -3.30
N CYS A 53 -4.27 3.35 -4.59
CA CYS A 53 -3.26 3.67 -5.62
C CYS A 53 -2.63 5.07 -5.44
N GLY A 54 -3.25 5.93 -4.63
CA GLY A 54 -2.78 7.29 -4.39
C GLY A 54 -2.60 8.04 -5.71
N THR A 55 -1.45 8.68 -5.87
CA THR A 55 -1.09 9.43 -7.08
C THR A 55 -0.63 8.54 -8.25
N GLY A 56 -0.73 7.21 -8.12
CA GLY A 56 -0.41 6.28 -9.21
C GLY A 56 1.08 5.97 -9.37
N TYR A 57 1.86 5.97 -8.30
CA TYR A 57 3.29 5.63 -8.37
C TYR A 57 3.50 4.17 -8.79
N TRP A 58 2.90 3.22 -8.07
CA TRP A 58 3.00 1.80 -8.39
C TRP A 58 2.20 1.43 -9.64
N THR A 59 1.06 2.12 -9.89
CA THR A 59 0.32 2.00 -11.16
C THR A 59 1.23 2.25 -12.35
N LYS A 60 2.06 3.33 -12.28
CA LYS A 60 2.98 3.68 -13.37
C LYS A 60 4.02 2.58 -13.60
N ILE A 61 4.61 2.06 -12.55
CA ILE A 61 5.62 0.99 -12.63
C ILE A 61 5.00 -0.29 -13.18
N ALA A 62 3.86 -0.73 -12.61
CA ALA A 62 3.18 -1.94 -13.05
C ALA A 62 2.70 -1.83 -14.51
N SER A 63 2.32 -0.63 -14.97
CA SER A 63 1.83 -0.43 -16.35
C SER A 63 2.88 -0.71 -17.42
N GLU A 64 4.15 -0.79 -17.05
CA GLU A 64 5.24 -1.06 -18.00
C GLU A 64 5.23 -2.52 -18.50
N SER A 65 4.55 -3.42 -17.78
CA SER A 65 4.52 -4.84 -18.11
C SER A 65 3.13 -5.51 -18.00
N ALA A 66 2.21 -4.92 -17.24
CA ALA A 66 0.88 -5.50 -17.01
C ALA A 66 0.03 -5.53 -18.29
N ALA A 67 -0.86 -6.52 -18.41
CA ALA A 67 -1.87 -6.55 -19.48
C ALA A 67 -2.93 -5.46 -19.30
N SER A 68 -3.36 -5.22 -18.08
CA SER A 68 -4.30 -4.14 -17.70
C SER A 68 -4.29 -3.93 -16.19
N ILE A 69 -4.67 -2.72 -15.76
CA ILE A 69 -4.75 -2.37 -14.34
C ILE A 69 -6.11 -1.74 -14.04
N VAL A 70 -6.71 -2.15 -12.92
CA VAL A 70 -7.74 -1.39 -12.23
C VAL A 70 -7.10 -0.77 -11.01
N ALA A 71 -7.09 0.56 -10.92
CA ALA A 71 -6.46 1.31 -9.84
C ALA A 71 -7.51 2.07 -9.03
N CYS A 72 -7.61 1.77 -7.75
CA CYS A 72 -8.62 2.33 -6.86
C CYS A 72 -8.02 3.16 -5.74
N ASP A 73 -8.69 4.24 -5.42
CA ASP A 73 -8.42 5.02 -4.21
C ASP A 73 -9.75 5.57 -3.65
N ILE A 74 -9.79 5.87 -2.36
CA ILE A 74 -10.95 6.52 -1.74
C ILE A 74 -11.00 8.01 -2.07
N SER A 75 -9.84 8.63 -2.31
CA SER A 75 -9.70 10.05 -2.63
C SER A 75 -9.82 10.31 -4.13
N SER A 76 -10.84 11.07 -4.51
CA SER A 76 -10.99 11.54 -5.89
C SER A 76 -9.84 12.47 -6.33
N GLU A 77 -9.23 13.19 -5.40
CA GLU A 77 -8.09 14.08 -5.65
C GLU A 77 -6.84 13.27 -6.05
N MET A 78 -6.57 12.17 -5.33
CA MET A 78 -5.48 11.24 -5.67
C MET A 78 -5.69 10.64 -7.06
N ILE A 79 -6.89 10.17 -7.36
CA ILE A 79 -7.25 9.62 -8.68
C ILE A 79 -7.03 10.65 -9.78
N LYS A 80 -7.48 11.89 -9.61
CA LYS A 80 -7.26 12.96 -10.59
C LYS A 80 -5.79 13.22 -10.86
N MET A 81 -4.93 13.09 -9.85
CA MET A 81 -3.48 13.22 -10.02
C MET A 81 -2.91 12.01 -10.77
N ALA A 82 -3.31 10.80 -10.39
CA ALA A 82 -2.91 9.60 -11.08
C ALA A 82 -3.28 9.64 -12.58
N GLN A 83 -4.51 10.04 -12.91
CA GLN A 83 -4.99 10.14 -14.28
C GLN A 83 -4.19 11.09 -15.21
N ARG A 84 -3.39 12.01 -14.63
CA ARG A 84 -2.55 12.92 -15.42
C ARG A 84 -1.26 12.28 -15.93
N LYS A 85 -0.93 11.08 -15.43
CA LYS A 85 0.28 10.38 -15.84
C LYS A 85 0.06 9.58 -17.12
N MET A 86 1.14 9.31 -17.83
CA MET A 86 1.11 8.41 -18.99
C MET A 86 1.41 6.98 -18.54
N TYR A 87 0.65 6.03 -19.06
CA TYR A 87 0.74 4.61 -18.75
C TYR A 87 0.98 3.80 -20.02
N ASN A 88 1.56 2.60 -19.87
CA ASN A 88 1.95 1.76 -21.00
C ASN A 88 0.93 0.66 -21.29
N CYS A 89 -0.09 0.48 -20.44
CA CYS A 89 -1.20 -0.45 -20.65
C CYS A 89 -2.54 0.24 -20.33
N PRO A 90 -3.69 -0.36 -20.67
CA PRO A 90 -5.00 0.15 -20.29
C PRO A 90 -5.16 0.24 -18.77
N ILE A 91 -5.56 1.42 -18.25
CA ILE A 91 -5.85 1.66 -16.85
C ILE A 91 -7.31 2.08 -16.68
N LEU A 92 -8.01 1.42 -15.76
CA LEU A 92 -9.31 1.86 -15.27
C LEU A 92 -9.13 2.42 -13.86
N PHE A 93 -9.33 3.72 -13.69
CA PHE A 93 -9.36 4.35 -12.37
C PHE A 93 -10.77 4.36 -11.81
N CYS A 94 -10.92 3.97 -10.53
CA CYS A 94 -12.20 4.04 -9.84
C CYS A 94 -12.05 4.56 -8.41
N GLN A 95 -13.02 5.33 -7.98
CA GLN A 95 -13.14 5.70 -6.57
C GLN A 95 -13.84 4.56 -5.82
N ALA A 96 -13.15 3.95 -4.86
CA ALA A 96 -13.70 2.84 -4.08
C ALA A 96 -13.16 2.83 -2.66
N ASP A 97 -14.05 2.45 -1.72
CA ASP A 97 -13.65 2.07 -0.36
C ASP A 97 -13.24 0.60 -0.36
N LEU A 98 -12.11 0.30 0.26
CA LEU A 98 -11.59 -1.07 0.44
C LEU A 98 -12.57 -2.01 1.18
N ASN A 99 -13.48 -1.43 1.95
CA ASN A 99 -14.53 -2.20 2.61
C ASN A 99 -15.63 -2.67 1.64
N HIS A 100 -15.73 -2.04 0.46
CA HIS A 100 -16.79 -2.29 -0.53
C HIS A 100 -16.20 -2.22 -1.94
N LEU A 101 -15.29 -3.14 -2.26
CA LEU A 101 -14.70 -3.24 -3.59
C LEU A 101 -15.78 -3.69 -4.60
N PRO A 102 -16.05 -2.93 -5.66
CA PRO A 102 -17.14 -3.20 -6.60
C PRO A 102 -16.69 -4.17 -7.71
N PHE A 103 -15.91 -5.21 -7.39
CA PHE A 103 -15.37 -6.12 -8.35
C PHE A 103 -15.94 -7.53 -8.21
N ALA A 104 -16.07 -8.20 -9.35
CA ALA A 104 -16.42 -9.61 -9.37
C ALA A 104 -15.31 -10.46 -8.73
N ASP A 105 -15.72 -11.58 -8.15
CA ASP A 105 -14.80 -12.57 -7.62
C ASP A 105 -13.94 -13.17 -8.75
N ASN A 106 -12.72 -13.55 -8.42
CA ASN A 106 -11.79 -14.22 -9.34
C ASN A 106 -11.45 -13.43 -10.63
N ALA A 107 -11.45 -12.09 -10.58
CA ALA A 107 -11.23 -11.25 -11.75
C ALA A 107 -9.76 -10.93 -12.02
N PHE A 108 -8.90 -10.90 -10.97
CA PHE A 108 -7.53 -10.42 -11.06
C PHE A 108 -6.50 -11.49 -10.76
N ASP A 109 -5.33 -11.39 -11.41
CA ASP A 109 -4.19 -12.29 -11.18
C ASP A 109 -3.36 -11.85 -9.98
N ILE A 110 -3.26 -10.54 -9.76
CA ILE A 110 -2.45 -9.93 -8.70
C ILE A 110 -3.11 -8.68 -8.14
N MET A 111 -2.91 -8.48 -6.83
CA MET A 111 -3.23 -7.24 -6.14
C MET A 111 -1.96 -6.54 -5.67
N ILE A 112 -1.91 -5.22 -5.84
CA ILE A 112 -0.87 -4.33 -5.33
C ILE A 112 -1.44 -3.48 -4.20
N VAL A 113 -0.71 -3.38 -3.07
CA VAL A 113 -1.03 -2.54 -1.91
C VAL A 113 0.23 -1.81 -1.48
N GLY A 114 0.39 -0.57 -1.91
CA GLY A 114 1.59 0.23 -1.61
C GLY A 114 1.35 1.28 -0.52
N PHE A 115 2.14 1.25 0.56
CA PHE A 115 2.19 2.26 1.63
C PHE A 115 0.85 2.55 2.32
N TRP A 116 -0.04 1.56 2.36
CA TRP A 116 -1.37 1.69 2.96
C TRP A 116 -1.56 0.81 4.20
N PHE A 117 -0.94 -0.39 4.26
CA PHE A 117 -1.21 -1.38 5.31
C PHE A 117 -0.91 -0.86 6.72
N SER A 118 0.10 -0.01 6.87
CA SER A 118 0.43 0.65 8.14
C SER A 118 -0.65 1.61 8.66
N HIS A 119 -1.58 2.01 7.80
CA HIS A 119 -2.72 2.88 8.13
C HIS A 119 -4.01 2.09 8.40
N HIS A 120 -3.91 0.76 8.53
CA HIS A 120 -5.03 -0.10 8.84
C HIS A 120 -5.01 -0.52 10.31
N LEU A 121 -6.20 -0.53 10.96
CA LEU A 121 -6.34 -0.90 12.36
C LEU A 121 -6.05 -2.39 12.56
N LYS A 122 -5.19 -2.73 13.53
CA LYS A 122 -4.77 -4.12 13.81
C LYS A 122 -5.95 -5.05 14.09
N GLN A 123 -6.97 -4.57 14.81
CA GLN A 123 -8.17 -5.35 15.12
C GLN A 123 -9.03 -5.67 13.89
N ASN A 124 -8.80 -5.01 12.75
CA ASN A 124 -9.57 -5.21 11.52
C ASN A 124 -8.83 -6.07 10.47
N TYR A 125 -7.61 -6.57 10.75
CA TYR A 125 -6.81 -7.33 9.79
C TYR A 125 -7.55 -8.57 9.25
N GLN A 126 -8.30 -9.28 10.10
CA GLN A 126 -9.07 -10.45 9.64
C GLN A 126 -10.06 -10.06 8.55
N SER A 127 -10.90 -9.07 8.82
CA SER A 127 -11.90 -8.59 7.86
C SER A 127 -11.26 -8.04 6.57
N PHE A 128 -10.12 -7.37 6.69
CA PHE A 128 -9.37 -6.89 5.52
C PHE A 128 -8.90 -8.05 4.65
N PHE A 129 -8.25 -9.06 5.24
CA PHE A 129 -7.74 -10.21 4.48
C PHE A 129 -8.85 -11.04 3.83
N ASP A 130 -9.99 -11.16 4.47
CA ASP A 130 -11.14 -11.86 3.90
C ASP A 130 -11.68 -11.13 2.65
N LYS A 131 -11.70 -9.79 2.68
CA LYS A 131 -12.18 -8.97 1.57
C LYS A 131 -11.24 -8.93 0.38
N ILE A 132 -9.94 -8.78 0.60
CA ILE A 132 -8.97 -8.67 -0.50
C ILE A 132 -8.74 -9.97 -1.26
N ARG A 133 -9.16 -11.11 -0.72
CA ARG A 133 -9.11 -12.40 -1.41
C ARG A 133 -10.15 -12.52 -2.51
N LEU A 134 -11.34 -11.95 -2.32
CA LEU A 134 -12.49 -12.16 -3.19
C LEU A 134 -12.24 -11.79 -4.66
N PRO A 135 -11.67 -10.62 -4.99
CA PRO A 135 -11.43 -10.25 -6.38
C PRO A 135 -10.29 -11.02 -7.05
N LEU A 136 -9.50 -11.78 -6.29
CA LEU A 136 -8.34 -12.51 -6.81
C LEU A 136 -8.72 -13.91 -7.28
N LYS A 137 -8.13 -14.34 -8.38
CA LYS A 137 -8.22 -15.72 -8.88
C LYS A 137 -7.68 -16.72 -7.84
N GLN A 138 -8.08 -17.98 -7.98
CA GLN A 138 -7.47 -19.06 -7.24
C GLN A 138 -5.94 -19.04 -7.47
N GLN A 139 -5.15 -19.06 -6.39
CA GLN A 139 -3.70 -18.87 -6.41
C GLN A 139 -3.24 -17.48 -6.90
N GLY A 140 -4.13 -16.48 -6.89
CA GLY A 140 -3.76 -15.09 -7.14
C GLY A 140 -2.72 -14.59 -6.15
N LEU A 141 -2.04 -13.52 -6.51
CA LEU A 141 -0.94 -12.96 -5.73
C LEU A 141 -1.35 -11.64 -5.08
N ILE A 142 -0.80 -11.36 -3.90
CA ILE A 142 -0.92 -10.07 -3.23
C ILE A 142 0.48 -9.60 -2.91
N TRP A 143 0.85 -8.45 -3.43
CA TRP A 143 2.09 -7.79 -3.04
C TRP A 143 1.79 -6.57 -2.20
N LEU A 144 2.43 -6.49 -1.03
CA LEU A 144 2.35 -5.34 -0.13
C LEU A 144 3.75 -4.78 0.11
N ILE A 145 3.83 -3.46 0.21
CA ILE A 145 5.03 -2.74 0.66
C ILE A 145 4.64 -1.64 1.64
N ASP A 146 5.43 -1.44 2.69
CA ASP A 146 5.29 -0.29 3.57
C ASP A 146 6.62 0.11 4.22
N ASN A 147 6.60 1.20 4.96
CA ASN A 147 7.79 1.76 5.58
C ASN A 147 8.17 1.00 6.84
N ASN A 148 9.46 0.80 7.04
CA ASN A 148 10.01 0.43 8.32
C ASN A 148 10.06 1.62 9.29
N GLN A 149 10.23 1.31 10.56
CA GLN A 149 10.35 2.34 11.59
C GLN A 149 11.59 3.20 11.30
N PRO A 150 11.46 4.52 11.29
CA PRO A 150 12.62 5.41 11.18
C PRO A 150 13.62 5.15 12.31
N ALA A 151 14.91 5.32 12.00
CA ALA A 151 15.97 5.20 13.01
C ALA A 151 15.68 6.07 14.25
N GLU A 152 16.16 5.65 15.41
CA GLU A 152 16.03 6.40 16.66
C GLU A 152 16.58 7.83 16.48
N GLY A 153 15.88 8.79 17.09
CA GLY A 153 16.23 10.22 17.00
C GLY A 153 15.65 10.95 15.80
N SER A 154 14.97 10.28 14.87
CA SER A 154 14.17 10.98 13.86
C SER A 154 12.95 11.65 14.50
N VAL A 155 12.53 12.82 13.96
CA VAL A 155 11.39 13.65 14.43
C VAL A 155 10.03 12.92 14.42
N ASN A 156 10.03 11.61 14.35
CA ASN A 156 8.87 10.77 14.10
C ASN A 156 8.46 9.91 15.33
N ASN A 157 8.50 10.49 16.51
CA ASN A 157 8.05 9.80 17.72
C ASN A 157 6.56 9.46 17.64
N SER A 158 6.19 8.31 18.22
CA SER A 158 4.78 7.96 18.41
C SER A 158 4.09 9.02 19.25
N HIS A 159 2.89 9.44 18.83
CA HIS A 159 2.05 10.29 19.65
C HIS A 159 1.44 9.49 20.79
N HIS A 160 0.87 8.35 20.49
CA HIS A 160 0.38 7.36 21.47
C HIS A 160 0.20 5.98 20.83
N ILE A 161 0.08 4.96 21.67
CA ILE A 161 -0.31 3.60 21.29
C ILE A 161 -1.62 3.27 22.00
N ASP A 162 -2.62 2.79 21.27
CA ASP A 162 -3.92 2.41 21.83
C ASP A 162 -3.91 1.00 22.45
N LYS A 163 -5.02 0.61 23.06
CA LYS A 163 -5.18 -0.72 23.70
C LYS A 163 -5.06 -1.92 22.75
N TYR A 164 -5.15 -1.71 21.45
CA TYR A 164 -4.98 -2.74 20.42
C TYR A 164 -3.57 -2.75 19.84
N GLY A 165 -2.68 -1.89 20.34
CA GLY A 165 -1.31 -1.74 19.87
C GLY A 165 -1.19 -0.94 18.57
N ASN A 166 -2.24 -0.21 18.17
CA ASN A 166 -2.14 0.72 17.04
C ASN A 166 -1.31 1.93 17.44
N ASN A 167 -0.37 2.28 16.56
CA ASN A 167 0.53 3.41 16.76
C ASN A 167 0.01 4.62 16.01
N TYR A 168 -0.09 5.74 16.71
CA TYR A 168 -0.53 7.02 16.15
C TYR A 168 0.63 8.00 16.13
N LYS A 169 0.74 8.78 15.04
CA LYS A 169 1.78 9.80 14.85
C LYS A 169 1.19 11.17 14.59
N GLN A 170 1.82 12.16 15.17
CA GLN A 170 1.54 13.55 14.85
C GLN A 170 2.25 13.93 13.54
N ARG A 171 1.53 14.58 12.64
CA ARG A 171 2.01 15.06 11.35
C ARG A 171 1.63 16.52 11.16
N HIS A 172 2.54 17.26 10.55
CA HIS A 172 2.33 18.65 10.19
C HIS A 172 2.24 18.77 8.67
N LEU A 173 1.29 19.55 8.19
CA LEU A 173 1.21 20.01 6.81
C LEU A 173 1.99 21.33 6.65
N ASP A 174 2.40 21.65 5.44
CA ASP A 174 3.13 22.89 5.15
C ASP A 174 2.33 24.15 5.48
N ASN A 175 0.99 24.05 5.52
CA ASN A 175 0.10 25.11 5.96
C ASN A 175 0.01 25.28 7.51
N GLY A 176 0.79 24.51 8.27
CA GLY A 176 0.86 24.54 9.73
C GLY A 176 -0.21 23.70 10.45
N GLN A 177 -1.14 23.08 9.73
CA GLN A 177 -2.14 22.18 10.34
C GLN A 177 -1.47 20.92 10.89
N THR A 178 -1.96 20.46 12.03
CA THR A 178 -1.47 19.25 12.69
C THR A 178 -2.54 18.16 12.68
N HIS A 179 -2.15 16.96 12.26
CA HIS A 179 -3.00 15.79 12.20
C HIS A 179 -2.40 14.65 13.01
N ILE A 180 -3.25 13.88 13.68
CA ILE A 180 -2.87 12.60 14.29
C ILE A 180 -3.29 11.52 13.32
N ILE A 181 -2.33 10.73 12.83
CA ILE A 181 -2.59 9.69 11.85
C ILE A 181 -2.21 8.32 12.41
N LEU A 182 -2.97 7.30 12.05
CA LEU A 182 -2.61 5.92 12.28
C LEU A 182 -1.37 5.56 11.45
N LYS A 183 -0.30 5.06 12.09
CA LYS A 183 0.92 4.60 11.43
C LYS A 183 1.56 3.48 12.22
N ASN A 184 1.17 2.27 11.93
CA ASN A 184 1.78 1.07 12.50
C ASN A 184 3.17 0.81 11.88
N TYR A 185 4.06 0.23 12.67
CA TYR A 185 5.31 -0.35 12.22
C TYR A 185 5.37 -1.79 12.69
N PHE A 186 6.13 -2.59 11.98
CA PHE A 186 6.20 -4.03 12.20
C PHE A 186 7.64 -4.48 12.24
N THR A 187 7.93 -5.47 13.08
CA THR A 187 9.15 -6.25 12.97
C THR A 187 8.98 -7.33 11.90
N GLU A 188 10.06 -7.95 11.49
CA GLU A 188 10.03 -9.07 10.54
C GLU A 188 9.18 -10.23 11.08
N ASP A 189 9.35 -10.60 12.35
CA ASP A 189 8.58 -11.66 13.00
C ASP A 189 7.09 -11.34 13.06
N GLU A 190 6.72 -10.08 13.36
CA GLU A 190 5.31 -9.65 13.34
C GLU A 190 4.70 -9.78 11.94
N LEU A 191 5.45 -9.47 10.88
CA LEU A 191 4.97 -9.62 9.50
C LEU A 191 4.74 -11.10 9.16
N VAL A 192 5.66 -11.98 9.54
CA VAL A 192 5.48 -13.44 9.39
C VAL A 192 4.23 -13.90 10.11
N ASP A 193 4.06 -13.51 11.38
CA ASP A 193 2.89 -13.88 12.19
C ASP A 193 1.56 -13.39 11.62
N ILE A 194 1.54 -12.16 11.10
CA ILE A 194 0.35 -11.56 10.51
C ILE A 194 -0.08 -12.27 9.23
N PHE A 195 0.88 -12.57 8.34
CA PHE A 195 0.56 -13.04 6.99
C PHE A 195 0.56 -14.56 6.85
N ALA A 196 1.51 -15.29 7.47
CA ALA A 196 1.65 -16.73 7.29
C ALA A 196 0.48 -17.55 7.87
N ARG A 197 -0.30 -16.98 8.79
CA ARG A 197 -1.50 -17.63 9.33
C ARG A 197 -2.67 -17.69 8.33
N ARG A 198 -2.60 -16.91 7.23
CA ARG A 198 -3.75 -16.70 6.32
C ARG A 198 -3.42 -16.88 4.86
N PHE A 199 -2.16 -16.80 4.51
CA PHE A 199 -1.65 -16.88 3.15
C PHE A 199 -0.39 -17.72 3.11
N GLN A 200 -0.11 -18.29 1.97
CA GLN A 200 1.24 -18.80 1.69
C GLN A 200 2.17 -17.59 1.49
N LEU A 201 3.10 -17.39 2.41
CA LEU A 201 4.13 -16.35 2.30
C LEU A 201 5.19 -16.80 1.27
N ALA A 202 5.13 -16.24 0.07
CA ALA A 202 6.02 -16.61 -1.04
C ALA A 202 7.35 -15.82 -1.02
N ARG A 203 7.34 -14.59 -0.52
CA ARG A 203 8.52 -13.74 -0.37
C ARG A 203 8.30 -12.79 0.80
N LEU A 204 9.34 -12.56 1.60
CA LEU A 204 9.41 -11.45 2.55
C LEU A 204 10.77 -10.78 2.38
N VAL A 205 10.76 -9.46 2.29
CA VAL A 205 11.94 -8.61 2.28
C VAL A 205 11.80 -7.59 3.38
N TYR A 206 12.81 -7.53 4.24
CA TYR A 206 12.87 -6.58 5.35
C TYR A 206 14.19 -5.82 5.28
N LYS A 207 14.12 -4.56 4.82
CA LYS A 207 15.28 -3.69 4.63
C LYS A 207 15.25 -2.52 5.63
N LYS A 208 16.18 -1.61 5.50
CA LYS A 208 16.31 -0.47 6.41
C LYS A 208 15.11 0.49 6.34
N TYR A 209 14.60 0.77 5.15
CA TYR A 209 13.54 1.77 4.94
C TYR A 209 12.19 1.17 4.67
N TYR A 210 12.15 -0.03 4.10
CA TYR A 210 10.91 -0.68 3.66
C TYR A 210 10.91 -2.17 3.98
N TRP A 211 9.72 -2.69 4.13
CA TRP A 211 9.46 -4.12 4.04
C TRP A 211 8.50 -4.38 2.88
N SER A 212 8.59 -5.53 2.26
CA SER A 212 7.62 -6.01 1.30
C SER A 212 7.33 -7.49 1.48
N VAL A 213 6.10 -7.90 1.16
CA VAL A 213 5.68 -9.30 1.17
C VAL A 213 4.98 -9.65 -0.14
N LEU A 214 5.20 -10.87 -0.60
CA LEU A 214 4.41 -11.50 -1.65
C LEU A 214 3.66 -12.68 -1.03
N LEU A 215 2.34 -12.62 -1.11
CA LEU A 215 1.42 -13.61 -0.57
C LEU A 215 0.73 -14.32 -1.73
N LYS A 216 0.47 -15.61 -1.58
CA LYS A 216 -0.32 -16.39 -2.52
C LYS A 216 -1.64 -16.77 -1.88
N THR A 217 -2.76 -16.48 -2.56
CA THR A 217 -4.07 -16.96 -2.18
C THR A 217 -4.17 -18.45 -2.54
N GLY A 218 -4.62 -19.26 -1.61
CA GLY A 218 -4.77 -20.70 -1.80
C GLY A 218 -5.25 -21.32 -0.50
N VAL A 219 -5.67 -22.58 -0.54
CA VAL A 219 -6.00 -23.33 0.67
C VAL A 219 -4.67 -23.55 1.43
N LEU A 220 -4.60 -23.03 2.67
CA LEU A 220 -3.61 -23.48 3.65
C LEU A 220 -3.95 -24.91 4.04
#